data_96ba303df7a98deb68c6c3b4846852e1
#
_entry.id   96ba303df7a98deb68c6c3b4846852e1
#
_cell.length_a   1.000
_cell.length_b   1.000
_cell.length_c   1.000
_cell.angle_alpha   90.00
_cell.angle_beta   90.00
_cell.angle_gamma   90.00
#
_symmetry.space_group_name_H-M   'P 1'
#
loop_
_entity.id
_entity.type
_entity.pdbx_description
1 polymer ?
#
loop_
_entity_poly.entity_id
_entity_poly.type
_entity_poly.pdbx_seq_one_letter_code
_entity_poly.pdbx_strand_id
1 'polypeptide(L)' 'MNHSDALYKRIYQKLLTEIEEGMYKDGQRLPTEKELSQKYYVSRITAQKAMRALADEGKIVRVIGKGSYIAD' A
#
# COMPACT_ATOMS: atom_id res chain seq x y z
N MET A 1 4.05 0.29 22.54
CA MET A 1 3.67 0.13 21.13
C MET A 1 4.57 0.97 20.24
N ASN A 2 5.03 0.39 19.16
CA ASN A 2 5.95 1.07 18.26
C ASN A 2 5.19 2.13 17.44
N HIS A 3 5.77 3.32 17.34
CA HIS A 3 5.18 4.42 16.58
C HIS A 3 4.96 4.06 15.11
N SER A 4 5.87 3.30 14.50
CA SER A 4 5.76 2.90 13.09
C SER A 4 4.62 1.91 12.84
N ASP A 5 4.21 1.13 13.85
CA ASP A 5 3.10 0.21 13.68
C ASP A 5 1.78 0.95 13.49
N ALA A 6 1.58 2.04 14.22
CA ALA A 6 0.39 2.86 14.05
C ALA A 6 0.37 3.54 12.67
N LEU A 7 1.54 4.01 12.21
CA LEU A 7 1.65 4.68 10.93
C LEU A 7 1.36 3.74 9.76
N TYR A 8 1.94 2.52 9.77
CA TYR A 8 1.71 1.61 8.66
C TYR A 8 0.25 1.15 8.61
N LYS A 9 -0.40 0.98 9.76
CA LYS A 9 -1.81 0.61 9.80
C LYS A 9 -2.71 1.69 9.22
N ARG A 10 -2.37 2.96 9.44
CA ARG A 10 -3.12 4.07 8.86
C ARG A 10 -3.02 4.06 7.34
N ILE A 11 -1.81 3.84 6.81
CA ILE A 11 -1.61 3.77 5.36
C ILE A 11 -2.35 2.56 4.80
N TYR A 12 -2.21 1.42 5.46
CA TYR A 12 -2.89 0.19 5.07
C TYR A 12 -4.40 0.41 4.98
N GLN A 13 -4.99 0.98 6.03
CA GLN A 13 -6.43 1.20 6.08
C GLN A 13 -6.89 2.18 5.00
N LYS A 14 -6.11 3.24 4.79
CA LYS A 14 -6.42 4.22 3.76
C LYS A 14 -6.43 3.59 2.37
N LEU A 15 -5.40 2.82 2.05
CA LEU A 15 -5.32 2.15 0.76
C LEU A 15 -6.41 1.10 0.60
N LEU A 16 -6.68 0.34 1.65
CA LEU A 16 -7.74 -0.67 1.60
C LEU A 16 -9.09 -0.02 1.29
N THR A 17 -9.40 1.07 1.96
CA THR A 17 -10.64 1.81 1.74
C THR A 17 -10.72 2.29 0.28
N GLU A 18 -9.63 2.84 -0.25
CA GLU A 18 -9.60 3.32 -1.63
C GLU A 18 -9.80 2.17 -2.62
N ILE A 19 -9.22 1.02 -2.34
CA ILE A 19 -9.39 -0.17 -3.19
C ILE A 19 -10.85 -0.62 -3.16
N GLU A 20 -11.43 -0.70 -1.97
CA GLU A 20 -12.81 -1.16 -1.80
C GLU A 20 -13.82 -0.19 -2.40
N GLU A 21 -13.51 1.09 -2.43
CA GLU A 21 -14.36 2.10 -3.04
C GLU A 21 -14.18 2.19 -4.55
N GLY A 22 -13.30 1.38 -5.11
CA GLY A 22 -13.12 1.33 -6.56
C GLY A 22 -12.32 2.48 -7.13
N MET A 23 -11.49 3.14 -6.32
CA MET A 23 -10.65 4.25 -6.78
C MET A 23 -9.52 3.79 -7.69
N TYR A 24 -9.19 2.51 -7.66
CA TYR A 24 -8.20 1.91 -8.54
C TYR A 24 -8.87 0.89 -9.43
N LYS A 25 -8.63 0.99 -10.73
CA LYS A 25 -9.19 0.05 -11.70
C LYS A 25 -8.31 -1.20 -11.80
N ASP A 26 -8.91 -2.29 -12.28
CA ASP A 26 -8.14 -3.52 -12.52
C ASP A 26 -6.98 -3.21 -13.47
N GLY A 27 -5.80 -3.69 -13.11
CA GLY A 27 -4.59 -3.43 -13.89
C GLY A 27 -3.96 -2.08 -13.66
N GLN A 28 -4.59 -1.22 -12.88
CA GLN A 28 -4.02 0.09 -12.58
C GLN A 28 -2.90 -0.06 -11.55
N ARG A 29 -1.83 0.69 -11.75
CA ARG A 29 -0.69 0.69 -10.84
C ARG A 29 -1.02 1.48 -9.57
N LEU A 30 -0.70 0.88 -8.44
CA LEU A 30 -0.82 1.55 -7.14
C LEU A 30 0.38 2.46 -6.91
N PRO A 31 0.27 3.42 -5.97
CA PRO A 31 1.42 4.24 -5.61
C PRO A 31 2.59 3.38 -5.16
N THR A 32 3.81 3.82 -5.45
CA THR A 32 5.02 3.13 -5.02
C THR A 32 5.27 3.42 -3.54
N GLU A 33 6.17 2.63 -2.94
CA GLU A 33 6.59 2.86 -1.56
C GLU A 33 7.21 4.23 -1.39
N LYS A 34 7.97 4.67 -2.41
CA LYS A 34 8.56 6.01 -2.40
C LYS A 34 7.47 7.08 -2.41
N GLU A 35 6.48 6.93 -3.28
CA GLU A 35 5.37 7.88 -3.36
C GLU A 35 4.57 7.92 -2.06
N LEU A 36 4.31 6.77 -1.47
CA LEU A 36 3.61 6.69 -0.20
C LEU A 36 4.40 7.33 0.93
N SER A 37 5.71 7.10 0.96
CA SER A 37 6.56 7.69 1.99
C SER A 37 6.55 9.21 1.92
N GLN A 38 6.53 9.75 0.71
CA GLN A 38 6.48 11.19 0.50
C GLN A 38 5.09 11.77 0.82
N LYS A 39 4.05 11.06 0.42
CA LYS A 39 2.67 11.53 0.63
C LYS A 39 2.29 11.56 2.12
N TYR A 40 2.70 10.54 2.86
CA TYR A 40 2.31 10.40 4.26
C TYR A 40 3.39 10.79 5.24
N TYR A 41 4.54 11.27 4.75
CA TYR A 41 5.66 11.70 5.58
C TYR A 41 6.14 10.59 6.51
N VAL A 42 6.31 9.40 5.96
CA VAL A 42 6.79 8.22 6.69
C VAL A 42 8.01 7.63 6.00
N SER A 43 8.72 6.74 6.69
CA SER A 43 9.85 6.04 6.09
C SER A 43 9.36 5.08 5.01
N ARG A 44 10.27 4.71 4.09
CA ARG A 44 9.95 3.70 3.08
C ARG A 44 9.65 2.35 3.70
N ILE A 45 10.29 2.04 4.83
CA ILE A 45 10.04 0.78 5.55
C ILE A 45 8.60 0.75 6.05
N THR A 46 8.10 1.85 6.56
CA THR A 46 6.70 1.95 7.00
C THR A 46 5.75 1.77 5.82
N ALA A 47 6.03 2.43 4.70
CA ALA A 47 5.22 2.27 3.49
C ALA A 47 5.26 0.83 2.98
N GLN A 48 6.45 0.21 3.02
CA GLN A 48 6.62 -1.18 2.61
C GLN A 48 5.78 -2.13 3.47
N LYS A 49 5.73 -1.91 4.78
CA LYS A 49 4.92 -2.73 5.67
C LYS A 49 3.45 -2.69 5.29
N ALA A 50 2.95 -1.50 4.96
CA ALA A 50 1.55 -1.34 4.56
C ALA A 50 1.26 -2.12 3.26
N MET A 51 2.12 -1.95 2.26
CA MET A 51 1.95 -2.64 0.99
C MET A 51 2.07 -4.15 1.15
N ARG A 52 3.01 -4.60 1.97
CA ARG A 52 3.20 -6.02 2.22
C ARG A 52 1.97 -6.63 2.90
N ALA A 53 1.36 -5.91 3.85
CA ALA A 53 0.16 -6.39 4.52
C ALA A 53 -0.98 -6.57 3.52
N LEU A 54 -1.15 -5.62 2.60
CA LEU A 54 -2.17 -5.74 1.56
C LEU A 54 -1.90 -6.92 0.62
N ALA A 55 -0.64 -7.14 0.27
CA ALA A 55 -0.26 -8.27 -0.59
C ALA A 55 -0.49 -9.60 0.13
N ASP A 56 -0.14 -9.68 1.42
CA ASP A 56 -0.33 -10.89 2.22
C ASP A 56 -1.81 -11.24 2.35
N GLU A 57 -2.69 -10.26 2.32
CA GLU A 57 -4.14 -10.49 2.37
C GLU A 57 -4.76 -10.68 0.99
N GLY A 58 -3.94 -10.71 -0.05
CA GLY A 58 -4.44 -10.95 -1.41
C GLY A 58 -5.17 -9.77 -2.03
N LYS A 59 -5.01 -8.57 -1.48
CA LYS A 59 -5.67 -7.38 -2.01
C LYS A 59 -4.94 -6.77 -3.18
N ILE A 60 -3.62 -6.93 -3.20
CA ILE A 60 -2.77 -6.42 -4.28
C ILE A 60 -1.75 -7.48 -4.68
N VAL A 61 -1.19 -7.31 -5.87
CA VAL A 61 -0.09 -8.14 -6.37
C VAL A 61 1.12 -7.23 -6.55
N ARG A 62 2.26 -7.67 -6.01
CA ARG A 62 3.53 -6.93 -6.15
C ARG A 62 4.36 -7.59 -7.24
N VAL A 63 4.70 -6.83 -8.26
CA VAL A 63 5.48 -7.33 -9.40
C VAL A 63 6.85 -6.67 -9.39
N ILE A 64 7.88 -7.48 -9.19
CA ILE A 64 9.25 -6.98 -9.09
C ILE A 64 9.61 -6.21 -10.36
N GLY A 65 10.16 -5.01 -10.17
CA GLY A 65 10.59 -4.15 -11.25
C GLY A 65 9.48 -3.40 -11.97
N LYS A 66 8.22 -3.65 -11.63
CA LYS A 66 7.08 -3.01 -12.32
C LYS A 66 6.17 -2.24 -11.38
N GLY A 67 5.99 -2.71 -10.16
CA GLY A 67 5.15 -2.02 -9.18
C GLY A 67 4.09 -2.94 -8.58
N SER A 68 3.07 -2.33 -8.01
CA SER A 68 1.97 -3.07 -7.38
C SER A 68 0.66 -2.76 -8.09
N TYR A 69 -0.21 -3.76 -8.14
CA TYR A 69 -1.47 -3.70 -8.87
C TYR A 69 -2.58 -4.33 -8.05
N ILE A 70 -3.82 -3.96 -8.35
CA ILE A 70 -4.98 -4.58 -7.70
C ILE A 70 -5.04 -6.06 -8.07
N ALA A 71 -5.25 -6.91 -7.08
CA ALA A 71 -5.44 -8.33 -7.33
C ALA A 71 -6.86 -8.57 -7.83
N ASP A 72 -6.98 -9.44 -8.81
CA ASP A 72 -8.30 -9.84 -9.32
C ASP A 72 -8.98 -10.85 -8.39
#